data_5af1fd3f5771fbe1ad14f9a8adaab29e
#
_entry.id   5af1fd3f5771fbe1ad14f9a8adaab29e
#
_cell.length_a   1.000
_cell.length_b   1.000
_cell.length_c   1.000
_cell.angle_alpha   90.00
_cell.angle_beta   90.00
_cell.angle_gamma   90.00
#
_symmetry.space_group_name_H-M   'P 1'
#
loop_
_entity.id
_entity.type
_entity.pdbx_description
1 polymer ?
#
loop_
_entity_poly.entity_id
_entity_poly.type
_entity_poly.pdbx_seq_one_letter_code
_entity_poly.pdbx_strand_id
1 'polypeptide(L)'
;MNKVVVVTGGTRGIGEAISREFAKNGYDIVINFVNSEEKANNLKKELEGKYAIKVLPVKADISNEEECKILVEESITEFGKIDVLVNNAGIVIDKEFEDRTIEDWKKTLDVNLIAPFILTKLVGKEMIKQKSGAIINISSTNGINTYYPSSVDYDASKSGLISLTYDSAVQFAPFVRVNAIAPGWVNTEMNKDLPDDFVKDETERILVRRFAEPEEIAKVVTFLASEDASFVNSAVIKVDGGWY
;
A
#
# COMPACT_ATOMS: atom_id res chain seq x y z
N MET A 1 6.83 -19.72 14.25
CA MET A 1 7.24 -18.72 13.26
C MET A 1 6.22 -17.60 13.25
N ASN A 2 6.66 -16.34 13.23
CA ASN A 2 5.77 -15.21 13.10
C ASN A 2 5.05 -15.24 11.75
N LYS A 3 3.92 -14.52 11.60
CA LYS A 3 3.36 -14.20 10.28
C LYS A 3 4.28 -13.20 9.58
N VAL A 4 4.34 -13.25 8.24
CA VAL A 4 5.23 -12.42 7.42
C VAL A 4 4.41 -11.46 6.57
N VAL A 5 4.78 -10.17 6.61
CA VAL A 5 4.18 -9.15 5.75
C VAL A 5 5.21 -8.54 4.81
N VAL A 6 4.85 -8.38 3.55
CA VAL A 6 5.59 -7.58 2.56
C VAL A 6 4.89 -6.24 2.40
N VAL A 7 5.61 -5.13 2.62
CA VAL A 7 5.10 -3.76 2.48
C VAL A 7 5.88 -3.05 1.39
N THR A 8 5.24 -2.75 0.26
CA THR A 8 5.89 -1.95 -0.79
C THR A 8 5.93 -0.48 -0.40
N GLY A 9 7.08 0.18 -0.63
CA GLY A 9 7.28 1.56 -0.20
C GLY A 9 7.21 1.74 1.32
N GLY A 10 7.71 0.77 2.09
CA GLY A 10 7.54 0.66 3.54
C GLY A 10 8.43 1.58 4.41
N THR A 11 9.15 2.55 3.81
CA THR A 11 10.18 3.36 4.52
C THR A 11 9.74 4.79 4.86
N ARG A 12 8.55 5.22 4.46
CA ARG A 12 8.03 6.58 4.72
C ARG A 12 6.50 6.62 4.70
N GLY A 13 5.94 7.67 5.28
CA GLY A 13 4.50 7.97 5.24
C GLY A 13 3.63 6.79 5.69
N ILE A 14 2.59 6.49 4.92
CA ILE A 14 1.64 5.41 5.20
C ILE A 14 2.37 4.06 5.27
N GLY A 15 3.31 3.78 4.36
CA GLY A 15 4.05 2.52 4.33
C GLY A 15 4.90 2.28 5.57
N GLU A 16 5.56 3.30 6.10
CA GLU A 16 6.31 3.21 7.36
C GLU A 16 5.37 2.96 8.54
N ALA A 17 4.25 3.69 8.62
CA ALA A 17 3.26 3.48 9.68
C ALA A 17 2.67 2.06 9.63
N ILE A 18 2.42 1.51 8.43
CA ILE A 18 2.00 0.12 8.22
C ILE A 18 3.08 -0.84 8.74
N SER A 19 4.34 -0.65 8.36
CA SER A 19 5.45 -1.49 8.82
C SER A 19 5.55 -1.49 10.35
N ARG A 20 5.42 -0.32 10.98
CA ARG A 20 5.43 -0.16 12.45
C ARG A 20 4.25 -0.86 13.12
N GLU A 21 3.05 -0.75 12.58
CA GLU A 21 1.86 -1.36 13.17
C GLU A 21 1.90 -2.89 13.05
N PHE A 22 2.39 -3.45 11.93
CA PHE A 22 2.62 -4.90 11.81
C PHE A 22 3.71 -5.39 12.77
N ALA A 23 4.81 -4.63 12.95
CA ALA A 23 5.85 -4.95 13.93
C ALA A 23 5.31 -5.07 15.35
N LYS A 24 4.48 -4.10 15.76
CA LYS A 24 3.79 -4.07 17.05
C LYS A 24 2.88 -5.29 17.25
N ASN A 25 2.30 -5.81 16.17
CA ASN A 25 1.47 -7.02 16.17
C ASN A 25 2.28 -8.32 15.98
N GLY A 26 3.61 -8.27 16.06
CA GLY A 26 4.49 -9.44 16.07
C GLY A 26 4.71 -10.10 14.71
N TYR A 27 4.52 -9.37 13.60
CA TYR A 27 4.85 -9.86 12.27
C TYR A 27 6.32 -9.67 11.95
N ASP A 28 6.93 -10.63 11.25
CA ASP A 28 8.17 -10.42 10.53
C ASP A 28 7.87 -9.59 9.28
N ILE A 29 8.79 -8.68 8.89
CA ILE A 29 8.48 -7.65 7.90
C ILE A 29 9.50 -7.64 6.77
N VAL A 30 9.02 -7.61 5.54
CA VAL A 30 9.80 -7.23 4.37
C VAL A 30 9.47 -5.80 4.02
N ILE A 31 10.47 -4.93 4.07
CA ILE A 31 10.34 -3.51 3.74
C ILE A 31 10.94 -3.27 2.35
N ASN A 32 10.11 -3.09 1.35
CA ASN A 32 10.59 -2.71 0.03
C ASN A 32 10.84 -1.20 -0.06
N PHE A 33 11.91 -0.84 -0.75
CA PHE A 33 12.30 0.55 -1.05
C PHE A 33 13.09 0.63 -2.37
N VAL A 34 13.21 1.85 -2.92
CA VAL A 34 14.05 2.11 -4.11
C VAL A 34 15.29 2.91 -3.73
N ASN A 35 15.13 4.08 -3.12
CA ASN A 35 16.23 5.03 -2.86
C ASN A 35 16.49 5.29 -1.36
N SER A 36 15.73 4.69 -0.45
CA SER A 36 15.73 5.02 0.97
C SER A 36 16.45 3.97 1.83
N GLU A 37 17.63 3.52 1.39
CA GLU A 37 18.37 2.43 2.06
C GLU A 37 18.72 2.74 3.52
N GLU A 38 19.18 3.95 3.79
CA GLU A 38 19.50 4.38 5.17
C GLU A 38 18.25 4.36 6.06
N LYS A 39 17.11 4.91 5.56
CA LYS A 39 15.82 4.87 6.29
C LYS A 39 15.37 3.43 6.54
N ALA A 40 15.50 2.55 5.55
CA ALA A 40 15.13 1.13 5.68
C ALA A 40 15.95 0.42 6.75
N ASN A 41 17.28 0.63 6.75
CA ASN A 41 18.18 0.04 7.73
C ASN A 41 17.98 0.61 9.16
N ASN A 42 17.68 1.89 9.29
CA ASN A 42 17.35 2.51 10.57
C ASN A 42 16.04 1.97 11.12
N LEU A 43 15.01 1.86 10.28
CA LEU A 43 13.71 1.29 10.65
C LEU A 43 13.85 -0.18 11.06
N LYS A 44 14.65 -0.98 10.33
CA LYS A 44 14.99 -2.36 10.73
C LYS A 44 15.56 -2.41 12.15
N LYS A 45 16.62 -1.65 12.41
CA LYS A 45 17.29 -1.63 13.73
C LYS A 45 16.34 -1.26 14.86
N GLU A 46 15.50 -0.25 14.61
CA GLU A 46 14.51 0.20 15.59
C GLU A 46 13.47 -0.89 15.88
N LEU A 47 12.88 -1.48 14.84
CA LEU A 47 11.80 -2.45 14.99
C LEU A 47 12.30 -3.77 15.61
N GLU A 48 13.44 -4.29 15.16
CA GLU A 48 14.06 -5.48 15.76
C GLU A 48 14.53 -5.24 17.20
N GLY A 49 14.96 -4.03 17.52
CA GLY A 49 15.33 -3.64 18.90
C GLY A 49 14.15 -3.50 19.85
N LYS A 50 12.95 -3.25 19.32
CA LYS A 50 11.75 -3.01 20.11
C LYS A 50 10.82 -4.21 20.20
N TYR A 51 10.81 -5.05 19.18
CA TYR A 51 9.90 -6.18 19.05
C TYR A 51 10.66 -7.46 18.74
N ALA A 52 10.14 -8.61 19.16
CA ALA A 52 10.73 -9.92 18.88
C ALA A 52 10.38 -10.41 17.46
N ILE A 53 10.83 -9.66 16.45
CA ILE A 53 10.58 -9.89 15.03
C ILE A 53 11.87 -9.80 14.22
N LYS A 54 11.81 -10.23 12.96
CA LYS A 54 12.85 -9.99 11.96
C LYS A 54 12.35 -8.98 10.92
N VAL A 55 13.26 -8.15 10.42
CA VAL A 55 12.99 -7.19 9.34
C VAL A 55 13.97 -7.39 8.21
N LEU A 56 13.47 -7.60 7.00
CA LEU A 56 14.25 -7.71 5.77
C LEU A 56 14.03 -6.47 4.88
N PRO A 57 14.96 -5.53 4.80
CA PRO A 57 14.93 -4.48 3.81
C PRO A 57 15.30 -5.06 2.43
N VAL A 58 14.46 -4.83 1.41
CA VAL A 58 14.72 -5.25 0.03
C VAL A 58 14.67 -4.05 -0.90
N LYS A 59 15.81 -3.78 -1.55
CA LYS A 59 15.89 -2.76 -2.58
C LYS A 59 15.38 -3.31 -3.91
N ALA A 60 14.24 -2.80 -4.36
CA ALA A 60 13.66 -3.18 -5.64
C ALA A 60 12.78 -2.06 -6.19
N ASP A 61 12.97 -1.69 -7.45
CA ASP A 61 12.05 -0.83 -8.18
C ASP A 61 10.89 -1.67 -8.73
N ILE A 62 9.77 -1.60 -8.06
CA ILE A 62 8.60 -2.42 -8.41
C ILE A 62 7.96 -2.06 -9.75
N SER A 63 8.34 -0.96 -10.41
CA SER A 63 7.96 -0.69 -11.80
C SER A 63 8.62 -1.66 -12.78
N ASN A 64 9.61 -2.42 -12.34
CA ASN A 64 10.32 -3.45 -13.08
C ASN A 64 9.85 -4.85 -12.65
N GLU A 65 9.36 -5.67 -13.61
CA GLU A 65 8.85 -7.02 -13.32
C GLU A 65 9.91 -7.94 -12.71
N GLU A 66 11.17 -7.87 -13.17
CA GLU A 66 12.24 -8.72 -12.64
C GLU A 66 12.59 -8.35 -11.19
N GLU A 67 12.55 -7.06 -10.85
CA GLU A 67 12.77 -6.62 -9.48
C GLU A 67 11.58 -6.98 -8.55
N CYS A 68 10.36 -7.02 -9.08
CA CYS A 68 9.22 -7.60 -8.34
C CYS A 68 9.44 -9.09 -8.03
N LYS A 69 10.01 -9.87 -8.96
CA LYS A 69 10.35 -11.28 -8.73
C LYS A 69 11.42 -11.42 -7.64
N ILE A 70 12.48 -10.60 -7.71
CA ILE A 70 13.53 -10.56 -6.68
C ILE A 70 12.95 -10.27 -5.30
N LEU A 71 12.07 -9.28 -5.17
CA LEU A 71 11.40 -8.96 -3.90
C LEU A 71 10.67 -10.17 -3.32
N VAL A 72 9.93 -10.90 -4.14
CA VAL A 72 9.18 -12.10 -3.68
C VAL A 72 10.12 -13.25 -3.36
N GLU A 73 11.13 -13.51 -4.19
CA GLU A 73 12.11 -14.58 -4.00
C GLU A 73 12.94 -14.38 -2.73
N GLU A 74 13.44 -13.17 -2.48
CA GLU A 74 14.16 -12.85 -1.23
C GLU A 74 13.27 -13.01 0.00
N SER A 75 12.00 -12.58 -0.09
CA SER A 75 11.04 -12.74 0.99
C SER A 75 10.81 -14.22 1.35
N ILE A 76 10.61 -15.06 0.33
CA ILE A 76 10.41 -16.51 0.52
C ILE A 76 11.69 -17.19 0.99
N THR A 77 12.85 -16.77 0.48
CA THR A 77 14.15 -17.34 0.89
C THR A 77 14.43 -17.09 2.36
N GLU A 78 14.17 -15.87 2.86
CA GLU A 78 14.41 -15.52 4.26
C GLU A 78 13.39 -16.13 5.22
N PHE A 79 12.10 -16.10 4.85
CA PHE A 79 11.02 -16.43 5.79
C PHE A 79 10.25 -17.72 5.46
N GLY A 80 10.45 -18.31 4.27
CA GLY A 80 9.76 -19.51 3.81
C GLY A 80 8.30 -19.32 3.41
N LYS A 81 7.73 -18.12 3.61
CA LYS A 81 6.31 -17.80 3.35
C LYS A 81 6.06 -16.30 3.26
N ILE A 82 4.88 -15.94 2.76
CA ILE A 82 4.31 -14.59 2.84
C ILE A 82 2.85 -14.74 3.28
N ASP A 83 2.49 -14.20 4.44
CA ASP A 83 1.11 -14.25 4.96
C ASP A 83 0.30 -13.02 4.54
N VAL A 84 0.95 -11.87 4.36
CA VAL A 84 0.31 -10.60 3.97
C VAL A 84 1.13 -9.88 2.91
N LEU A 85 0.46 -9.39 1.88
CA LEU A 85 1.02 -8.42 0.93
C LEU A 85 0.29 -7.09 1.07
N VAL A 86 1.03 -6.00 1.25
CA VAL A 86 0.48 -4.64 1.22
C VAL A 86 1.06 -3.92 0.01
N ASN A 87 0.26 -3.74 -1.02
CA ASN A 87 0.57 -2.92 -2.18
C ASN A 87 0.33 -1.44 -1.81
N ASN A 88 1.35 -0.83 -1.19
CA ASN A 88 1.29 0.54 -0.70
C ASN A 88 2.05 1.54 -1.57
N ALA A 89 3.14 1.13 -2.20
CA ALA A 89 3.93 2.03 -3.04
C ALA A 89 3.06 2.70 -4.12
N GLY A 90 3.28 3.99 -4.28
CA GLY A 90 2.57 4.77 -5.28
C GLY A 90 3.24 6.12 -5.50
N ILE A 91 3.01 6.66 -6.67
CA ILE A 91 3.45 7.99 -7.08
C ILE A 91 2.26 8.81 -7.59
N VAL A 92 2.35 10.10 -7.42
CA VAL A 92 1.50 11.10 -8.08
C VAL A 92 2.41 12.09 -8.79
N ILE A 93 2.00 12.51 -9.97
CA ILE A 93 2.67 13.55 -10.76
C ILE A 93 1.61 14.62 -10.96
N ASP A 94 1.77 15.79 -10.33
CA ASP A 94 0.85 16.90 -10.53
C ASP A 94 1.27 17.69 -11.77
N LYS A 95 0.36 17.78 -12.74
CA LYS A 95 0.58 18.46 -14.01
C LYS A 95 -0.76 18.90 -14.59
N GLU A 96 -0.79 20.04 -15.28
CA GLU A 96 -1.98 20.43 -16.03
C GLU A 96 -2.36 19.36 -17.07
N PHE A 97 -3.65 19.23 -17.35
CA PHE A 97 -4.17 18.18 -18.22
C PHE A 97 -3.54 18.24 -19.61
N GLU A 98 -3.37 19.42 -20.19
CA GLU A 98 -2.81 19.67 -21.52
C GLU A 98 -1.30 19.34 -21.60
N ASP A 99 -0.59 19.46 -20.49
CA ASP A 99 0.86 19.23 -20.41
C ASP A 99 1.22 17.78 -20.10
N ARG A 100 0.21 16.93 -19.82
CA ARG A 100 0.41 15.55 -19.43
C ARG A 100 0.84 14.69 -20.61
N THR A 101 1.94 13.97 -20.44
CA THR A 101 2.52 13.11 -21.48
C THR A 101 2.13 11.63 -21.32
N ILE A 102 2.34 10.87 -22.40
CA ILE A 102 2.16 9.40 -22.33
C ILE A 102 3.20 8.74 -21.40
N GLU A 103 4.37 9.34 -21.26
CA GLU A 103 5.42 8.91 -20.34
C GLU A 103 5.00 9.07 -18.88
N ASP A 104 4.32 10.19 -18.55
CA ASP A 104 3.73 10.40 -17.21
C ASP A 104 2.70 9.30 -16.91
N TRP A 105 1.79 9.01 -17.85
CA TRP A 105 0.82 7.93 -17.75
C TRP A 105 1.47 6.57 -17.51
N LYS A 106 2.44 6.20 -18.35
CA LYS A 106 3.13 4.91 -18.22
C LYS A 106 3.77 4.78 -16.85
N LYS A 107 4.54 5.78 -16.44
CA LYS A 107 5.22 5.78 -15.14
C LYS A 107 4.26 5.63 -13.97
N THR A 108 3.15 6.35 -14.00
CA THR A 108 2.12 6.26 -12.94
C THR A 108 1.45 4.91 -12.93
N LEU A 109 1.05 4.38 -14.10
CA LEU A 109 0.42 3.07 -14.19
C LEU A 109 1.38 1.94 -13.83
N ASP A 110 2.64 2.00 -14.25
CA ASP A 110 3.65 0.97 -13.95
C ASP A 110 3.80 0.79 -12.43
N VAL A 111 3.90 1.90 -11.68
CA VAL A 111 4.07 1.84 -10.22
C VAL A 111 2.75 1.54 -9.50
N ASN A 112 1.66 2.25 -9.86
CA ASN A 112 0.43 2.24 -9.06
C ASN A 112 -0.53 1.09 -9.39
N LEU A 113 -0.40 0.44 -10.54
CA LEU A 113 -1.33 -0.58 -11.03
C LEU A 113 -0.64 -1.84 -11.53
N ILE A 114 0.35 -1.72 -12.41
CA ILE A 114 1.02 -2.89 -13.01
C ILE A 114 1.88 -3.62 -11.98
N ALA A 115 2.64 -2.89 -11.17
CA ALA A 115 3.41 -3.49 -10.08
C ALA A 115 2.52 -4.22 -9.05
N PRO A 116 1.43 -3.63 -8.54
CA PRO A 116 0.45 -4.36 -7.72
C PRO A 116 -0.11 -5.61 -8.39
N PHE A 117 -0.39 -5.57 -9.70
CA PHE A 117 -0.82 -6.77 -10.44
C PHE A 117 0.25 -7.87 -10.42
N ILE A 118 1.51 -7.52 -10.75
CA ILE A 118 2.64 -8.47 -10.77
C ILE A 118 2.83 -9.10 -9.39
N LEU A 119 2.93 -8.27 -8.34
CA LEU A 119 3.13 -8.75 -6.97
C LEU A 119 1.96 -9.58 -6.48
N THR A 120 0.72 -9.15 -6.75
CA THR A 120 -0.50 -9.89 -6.42
C THR A 120 -0.52 -11.26 -7.09
N LYS A 121 -0.11 -11.36 -8.37
CA LYS A 121 0.00 -12.62 -9.11
C LYS A 121 1.06 -13.55 -8.51
N LEU A 122 2.25 -13.03 -8.21
CA LEU A 122 3.37 -13.82 -7.67
C LEU A 122 3.06 -14.30 -6.26
N VAL A 123 2.70 -13.39 -5.36
CA VAL A 123 2.43 -13.70 -3.95
C VAL A 123 1.14 -14.51 -3.79
N GLY A 124 0.10 -14.19 -4.56
CA GLY A 124 -1.17 -14.94 -4.53
C GLY A 124 -0.98 -16.41 -4.89
N LYS A 125 -0.07 -16.72 -5.83
CA LYS A 125 0.29 -18.11 -6.15
C LYS A 125 0.90 -18.86 -4.95
N GLU A 126 1.76 -18.21 -4.17
CA GLU A 126 2.34 -18.80 -2.97
C GLU A 126 1.30 -18.94 -1.85
N MET A 127 0.46 -17.91 -1.65
CA MET A 127 -0.64 -17.96 -0.67
C MET A 127 -1.66 -19.06 -0.96
N ILE A 128 -1.96 -19.37 -2.23
CA ILE A 128 -2.81 -20.50 -2.60
C ILE A 128 -2.18 -21.83 -2.18
N LYS A 129 -0.87 -22.01 -2.37
CA LYS A 129 -0.15 -23.22 -1.91
C LYS A 129 -0.20 -23.33 -0.38
N GLN A 130 -0.10 -22.21 0.32
CA GLN A 130 -0.22 -22.12 1.78
C GLN A 130 -1.67 -22.34 2.27
N LYS A 131 -2.67 -22.20 1.38
CA LYS A 131 -4.12 -22.18 1.68
C LYS A 131 -4.50 -21.07 2.68
N SER A 132 -3.77 -19.98 2.68
CA SER A 132 -3.98 -18.83 3.57
C SER A 132 -3.25 -17.60 3.05
N GLY A 133 -3.84 -16.44 3.17
CA GLY A 133 -3.20 -15.17 2.87
C GLY A 133 -4.16 -13.97 2.90
N ALA A 134 -3.59 -12.77 2.96
CA ALA A 134 -4.33 -11.53 2.80
C ALA A 134 -3.54 -10.53 1.91
N ILE A 135 -4.20 -9.92 0.97
CA ILE A 135 -3.63 -8.87 0.11
C ILE A 135 -4.42 -7.59 0.34
N ILE A 136 -3.72 -6.52 0.67
CA ILE A 136 -4.32 -5.21 0.91
C ILE A 136 -3.75 -4.21 -0.08
N ASN A 137 -4.61 -3.63 -0.89
CA ASN A 137 -4.27 -2.62 -1.87
C ASN A 137 -4.55 -1.22 -1.32
N ILE A 138 -3.54 -0.34 -1.33
CA ILE A 138 -3.71 1.05 -0.93
C ILE A 138 -4.12 1.86 -2.16
N SER A 139 -5.44 2.03 -2.31
CA SER A 139 -6.04 2.87 -3.34
C SER A 139 -6.06 4.34 -2.88
N SER A 140 -7.11 5.07 -3.19
CA SER A 140 -7.37 6.45 -2.80
C SER A 140 -8.87 6.75 -2.98
N THR A 141 -9.39 7.77 -2.33
CA THR A 141 -10.70 8.35 -2.66
C THR A 141 -10.77 8.81 -4.12
N ASN A 142 -9.63 9.19 -4.72
CA ASN A 142 -9.49 9.49 -6.14
C ASN A 142 -9.86 8.32 -7.05
N GLY A 143 -9.71 7.08 -6.58
CA GLY A 143 -10.17 5.90 -7.29
C GLY A 143 -11.68 5.66 -7.22
N ILE A 144 -12.43 6.45 -6.43
CA ILE A 144 -13.87 6.25 -6.18
C ILE A 144 -14.69 7.43 -6.71
N ASN A 145 -14.54 8.61 -6.10
CA ASN A 145 -15.42 9.76 -6.36
C ASN A 145 -14.78 11.12 -6.09
N THR A 146 -13.47 11.18 -6.00
CA THR A 146 -12.70 12.42 -5.84
C THR A 146 -11.88 12.63 -7.11
N TYR A 147 -11.94 13.81 -7.69
CA TYR A 147 -11.33 14.07 -9.00
C TYR A 147 -10.50 15.34 -8.97
N TYR A 148 -9.21 15.19 -9.31
CA TYR A 148 -8.30 16.32 -9.50
C TYR A 148 -7.73 16.25 -10.92
N PRO A 149 -8.11 17.17 -11.82
CA PRO A 149 -7.64 17.17 -13.22
C PRO A 149 -6.11 17.17 -13.36
N SER A 150 -5.40 17.72 -12.38
CA SER A 150 -3.92 17.72 -12.32
C SER A 150 -3.30 16.33 -12.04
N SER A 151 -4.11 15.30 -11.72
CA SER A 151 -3.62 13.95 -11.39
C SER A 151 -4.43 12.85 -12.07
N VAL A 152 -4.92 13.07 -13.29
CA VAL A 152 -5.84 12.17 -14.01
C VAL A 152 -5.33 10.74 -14.18
N ASP A 153 -4.04 10.54 -14.41
CA ASP A 153 -3.40 9.23 -14.49
C ASP A 153 -3.34 8.51 -13.12
N TYR A 154 -3.13 9.29 -12.05
CA TYR A 154 -3.23 8.76 -10.68
C TYR A 154 -4.65 8.29 -10.38
N ASP A 155 -5.67 9.09 -10.67
CA ASP A 155 -7.07 8.75 -10.44
C ASP A 155 -7.43 7.47 -11.20
N ALA A 156 -7.04 7.37 -12.48
CA ALA A 156 -7.23 6.19 -13.30
C ALA A 156 -6.50 4.96 -12.72
N SER A 157 -5.26 5.12 -12.24
CA SER A 157 -4.49 4.04 -11.63
C SER A 157 -5.14 3.50 -10.36
N LYS A 158 -5.68 4.39 -9.51
CA LYS A 158 -6.34 4.02 -8.25
C LYS A 158 -7.71 3.40 -8.46
N SER A 159 -8.45 3.83 -9.48
CA SER A 159 -9.67 3.15 -9.95
C SER A 159 -9.36 1.75 -10.50
N GLY A 160 -8.31 1.62 -11.31
CA GLY A 160 -7.84 0.32 -11.81
C GLY A 160 -7.43 -0.63 -10.69
N LEU A 161 -6.79 -0.11 -9.63
CA LEU A 161 -6.40 -0.90 -8.46
C LEU A 161 -7.61 -1.42 -7.67
N ILE A 162 -8.71 -0.68 -7.64
CA ILE A 162 -9.98 -1.14 -7.09
C ILE A 162 -10.54 -2.31 -7.91
N SER A 163 -10.55 -2.20 -9.25
CA SER A 163 -10.97 -3.29 -10.13
C SER A 163 -10.09 -4.53 -9.94
N LEU A 164 -8.77 -4.36 -9.91
CA LEU A 164 -7.82 -5.44 -9.63
C LEU A 164 -8.10 -6.13 -8.30
N THR A 165 -8.55 -5.39 -7.28
CA THR A 165 -8.92 -5.96 -5.97
C THR A 165 -10.08 -6.94 -6.10
N TYR A 166 -11.15 -6.57 -6.81
CA TYR A 166 -12.32 -7.43 -7.03
C TYR A 166 -11.96 -8.70 -7.80
N ASP A 167 -11.24 -8.55 -8.91
CA ASP A 167 -10.85 -9.69 -9.76
C ASP A 167 -9.93 -10.65 -9.02
N SER A 168 -8.97 -10.11 -8.26
CA SER A 168 -8.04 -10.91 -7.46
C SER A 168 -8.74 -11.65 -6.31
N ALA A 169 -9.72 -11.02 -5.67
CA ALA A 169 -10.51 -11.67 -4.62
C ALA A 169 -11.28 -12.89 -5.15
N VAL A 170 -11.86 -12.78 -6.36
CA VAL A 170 -12.51 -13.92 -7.04
C VAL A 170 -11.48 -14.99 -7.42
N GLN A 171 -10.35 -14.58 -7.98
CA GLN A 171 -9.32 -15.50 -8.48
C GLN A 171 -8.70 -16.36 -7.37
N PHE A 172 -8.51 -15.81 -6.17
CA PHE A 172 -7.77 -16.48 -5.10
C PHE A 172 -8.66 -17.08 -4.00
N ALA A 173 -9.99 -16.92 -4.11
CA ALA A 173 -10.92 -17.55 -3.19
C ALA A 173 -10.81 -19.10 -3.26
N PRO A 174 -11.08 -19.85 -2.17
CA PRO A 174 -11.45 -19.34 -0.85
C PRO A 174 -10.27 -19.08 0.09
N PHE A 175 -9.02 -19.18 -0.39
CA PHE A 175 -7.84 -19.25 0.46
C PHE A 175 -7.22 -17.88 0.79
N VAL A 176 -7.41 -16.89 -0.10
CA VAL A 176 -6.79 -15.57 0.06
C VAL A 176 -7.87 -14.50 0.03
N ARG A 177 -7.85 -13.61 1.00
CA ARG A 177 -8.69 -12.42 1.02
C ARG A 177 -7.95 -11.26 0.37
N VAL A 178 -8.64 -10.55 -0.53
CA VAL A 178 -8.09 -9.37 -1.20
C VAL A 178 -9.03 -8.19 -0.97
N ASN A 179 -8.53 -7.14 -0.33
CA ASN A 179 -9.29 -5.95 -0.03
C ASN A 179 -8.50 -4.70 -0.42
N ALA A 180 -9.19 -3.60 -0.59
CA ALA A 180 -8.56 -2.28 -0.75
C ALA A 180 -8.99 -1.34 0.38
N ILE A 181 -8.12 -0.41 0.71
CA ILE A 181 -8.51 0.81 1.42
C ILE A 181 -8.38 2.00 0.48
N ALA A 182 -9.21 3.00 0.67
CA ALA A 182 -9.21 4.25 -0.06
C ALA A 182 -9.02 5.40 0.93
N PRO A 183 -7.76 5.77 1.27
CA PRO A 183 -7.49 6.92 2.11
C PRO A 183 -7.95 8.22 1.43
N GLY A 184 -8.39 9.18 2.26
CA GLY A 184 -8.46 10.58 1.89
C GLY A 184 -7.12 11.28 2.13
N TRP A 185 -7.18 12.53 2.60
CA TRP A 185 -5.99 13.32 2.95
C TRP A 185 -5.31 12.79 4.20
N VAL A 186 -4.00 12.54 4.09
CA VAL A 186 -3.16 12.00 5.17
C VAL A 186 -1.93 12.87 5.37
N ASN A 187 -1.56 13.15 6.61
CA ASN A 187 -0.37 13.93 6.99
C ASN A 187 0.90 13.14 6.69
N THR A 188 1.44 13.32 5.49
CA THR A 188 2.66 12.64 5.00
C THR A 188 3.62 13.63 4.37
N GLU A 189 4.87 13.21 4.14
CA GLU A 189 5.85 14.01 3.38
C GLU A 189 5.34 14.39 1.97
N MET A 190 4.44 13.61 1.39
CA MET A 190 3.85 13.88 0.07
C MET A 190 2.95 15.14 0.09
N ASN A 191 2.31 15.42 1.21
CA ASN A 191 1.33 16.48 1.37
C ASN A 191 1.83 17.70 2.18
N LYS A 192 3.12 17.68 2.59
CA LYS A 192 3.67 18.72 3.48
C LYS A 192 3.78 20.12 2.86
N ASP A 193 3.90 20.18 1.53
CA ASP A 193 4.09 21.44 0.79
C ASP A 193 2.79 21.95 0.16
N LEU A 194 1.63 21.41 0.56
CA LEU A 194 0.32 21.91 0.13
C LEU A 194 0.07 23.33 0.65
N PRO A 195 -0.53 24.23 -0.15
CA PRO A 195 -0.86 25.59 0.29
C PRO A 195 -1.83 25.57 1.48
N ASP A 196 -1.62 26.50 2.44
CA ASP A 196 -2.46 26.58 3.65
C ASP A 196 -3.96 26.76 3.35
N ASP A 197 -4.30 27.58 2.35
CA ASP A 197 -5.68 27.79 1.93
C ASP A 197 -6.29 26.49 1.39
N PHE A 198 -5.55 25.72 0.60
CA PHE A 198 -5.98 24.43 0.10
C PHE A 198 -6.22 23.44 1.26
N VAL A 199 -5.28 23.33 2.20
CA VAL A 199 -5.42 22.47 3.38
C VAL A 199 -6.64 22.84 4.20
N LYS A 200 -6.90 24.16 4.36
CA LYS A 200 -8.08 24.64 5.06
C LYS A 200 -9.38 24.24 4.34
N ASP A 201 -9.46 24.48 3.04
CA ASP A 201 -10.65 24.17 2.24
C ASP A 201 -10.94 22.66 2.23
N GLU A 202 -9.91 21.82 2.05
CA GLU A 202 -10.08 20.36 2.11
C GLU A 202 -10.44 19.88 3.52
N THR A 203 -9.89 20.49 4.56
CA THR A 203 -10.25 20.17 5.95
C THR A 203 -11.73 20.49 6.23
N GLU A 204 -12.28 21.55 5.65
CA GLU A 204 -13.70 21.90 5.78
C GLU A 204 -14.64 20.89 5.13
N ARG A 205 -14.16 20.14 4.12
CA ARG A 205 -14.89 19.05 3.46
C ARG A 205 -14.83 17.73 4.21
N ILE A 206 -13.94 17.57 5.18
CA ILE A 206 -13.82 16.37 5.97
C ILE A 206 -14.70 16.48 7.22
N LEU A 207 -15.59 15.52 7.48
CA LEU A 207 -16.49 15.57 8.65
C LEU A 207 -15.74 15.61 9.97
N VAL A 208 -14.59 14.90 10.08
CA VAL A 208 -13.73 14.94 11.27
C VAL A 208 -12.80 16.15 11.35
N ARG A 209 -12.86 17.07 10.35
CA ARG A 209 -12.21 18.39 10.34
C ARG A 209 -10.68 18.36 10.49
N ARG A 210 -10.04 17.33 10.00
CA ARG A 210 -8.58 17.23 9.93
C ARG A 210 -8.16 16.16 8.89
N PHE A 211 -6.92 16.24 8.46
CA PHE A 211 -6.27 15.13 7.75
C PHE A 211 -6.04 13.96 8.72
N ALA A 212 -5.98 12.75 8.19
CA ALA A 212 -5.65 11.56 8.95
C ALA A 212 -4.15 11.51 9.28
N GLU A 213 -3.81 10.90 10.40
CA GLU A 213 -2.43 10.47 10.66
C GLU A 213 -2.16 9.13 9.98
N PRO A 214 -0.92 8.86 9.48
CA PRO A 214 -0.58 7.61 8.83
C PRO A 214 -0.91 6.36 9.66
N GLU A 215 -0.84 6.44 10.98
CA GLU A 215 -1.16 5.38 11.92
C GLU A 215 -2.64 5.01 11.91
N GLU A 216 -3.53 5.94 11.57
CA GLU A 216 -4.97 5.66 11.46
C GLU A 216 -5.25 4.78 10.24
N ILE A 217 -4.52 5.00 9.14
CA ILE A 217 -4.56 4.15 7.94
C ILE A 217 -3.96 2.77 8.25
N ALA A 218 -2.80 2.74 8.91
CA ALA A 218 -2.09 1.51 9.24
C ALA A 218 -2.94 0.55 10.09
N LYS A 219 -3.72 1.06 11.04
CA LYS A 219 -4.62 0.25 11.88
C LYS A 219 -5.70 -0.44 11.05
N VAL A 220 -6.29 0.23 10.05
CA VAL A 220 -7.29 -0.36 9.17
C VAL A 220 -6.67 -1.45 8.29
N VAL A 221 -5.45 -1.22 7.76
CA VAL A 221 -4.69 -2.22 7.00
C VAL A 221 -4.43 -3.46 7.84
N THR A 222 -3.95 -3.28 9.06
CA THR A 222 -3.63 -4.39 9.96
C THR A 222 -4.89 -5.17 10.37
N PHE A 223 -6.02 -4.49 10.63
CA PHE A 223 -7.32 -5.12 10.84
C PHE A 223 -7.72 -5.99 9.64
N LEU A 224 -7.67 -5.46 8.42
CA LEU A 224 -8.04 -6.21 7.22
C LEU A 224 -7.14 -7.43 6.96
N ALA A 225 -5.88 -7.38 7.40
CA ALA A 225 -4.95 -8.50 7.30
C ALA A 225 -5.14 -9.56 8.41
N SER A 226 -5.83 -9.23 9.49
CA SER A 226 -6.02 -10.10 10.66
C SER A 226 -7.18 -11.09 10.50
N GLU A 227 -7.29 -12.03 11.44
CA GLU A 227 -8.41 -12.97 11.53
C GLU A 227 -9.73 -12.28 11.91
N ASP A 228 -9.68 -11.11 12.56
CA ASP A 228 -10.87 -10.32 12.90
C ASP A 228 -11.62 -9.85 11.65
N ALA A 229 -10.93 -9.78 10.50
CA ALA A 229 -11.50 -9.49 9.19
C ALA A 229 -11.75 -10.76 8.33
N SER A 230 -11.89 -11.95 8.95
CA SER A 230 -12.02 -13.23 8.23
C SER A 230 -13.19 -13.28 7.24
N PHE A 231 -14.23 -12.50 7.45
CA PHE A 231 -15.39 -12.41 6.55
C PHE A 231 -15.39 -11.15 5.65
N VAL A 232 -14.30 -10.37 5.67
CA VAL A 232 -14.11 -9.20 4.81
C VAL A 232 -13.25 -9.61 3.62
N ASN A 233 -13.85 -9.72 2.45
CA ASN A 233 -13.18 -10.05 1.19
C ASN A 233 -13.82 -9.26 0.04
N SER A 234 -13.04 -8.86 -0.96
CA SER A 234 -13.52 -8.08 -2.10
C SER A 234 -14.16 -6.73 -1.69
N ALA A 235 -13.66 -6.11 -0.62
CA ALA A 235 -14.17 -4.85 -0.10
C ALA A 235 -13.23 -3.68 -0.42
N VAL A 236 -13.83 -2.51 -0.60
CA VAL A 236 -13.12 -1.22 -0.68
C VAL A 236 -13.58 -0.36 0.48
N ILE A 237 -12.70 -0.07 1.42
CA ILE A 237 -13.02 0.69 2.63
C ILE A 237 -12.46 2.11 2.50
N LYS A 238 -13.34 3.10 2.47
CA LYS A 238 -12.95 4.50 2.57
C LYS A 238 -12.42 4.80 3.97
N VAL A 239 -11.25 5.43 4.04
CA VAL A 239 -10.62 5.89 5.28
C VAL A 239 -10.27 7.37 5.10
N ASP A 240 -11.30 8.20 5.04
CA ASP A 240 -11.23 9.59 4.59
C ASP A 240 -11.86 10.60 5.56
N GLY A 241 -12.22 10.15 6.76
CA GLY A 241 -12.88 11.00 7.76
C GLY A 241 -14.26 11.52 7.35
N GLY A 242 -14.87 10.92 6.31
CA GLY A 242 -16.16 11.35 5.78
C GLY A 242 -16.03 12.57 4.85
N TRP A 243 -15.13 12.54 3.90
CA TRP A 243 -14.98 13.59 2.88
C TRP A 243 -16.19 13.64 1.94
N TYR A 244 -16.71 14.86 1.64
CA TYR A 244 -17.91 15.11 0.81
C TYR A 244 -17.79 16.33 -0.10
#